data_f97bbe8c2c39873c0600d587e91fdf98
#
_entry.id   f97bbe8c2c39873c0600d587e91fdf98
#
_cell.length_a   1.000
_cell.length_b   1.000
_cell.length_c   1.000
_cell.angle_alpha   90.00
_cell.angle_beta   90.00
_cell.angle_gamma   90.00
#
_symmetry.space_group_name_H-M   'P 1'
#
loop_
_entity.id
_entity.type
_entity.pdbx_description
1 polymer ?
#
loop_
_entity_poly.entity_id
_entity_poly.type
_entity_poly.pdbx_seq_one_letter_code
_entity_poly.pdbx_strand_id
1 'polypeptide(L)'
;MDNSYPPTRPQFAIIIPACDEEACIGRVLEELCATVDTDKFVVAVGVNGSSDKTAEVARAHGALVAETVQRGYGHGCQSAIDLVAGILPPMRAYIFLAGDGASDPYDVRRLVDAYEQGYTFVLGARTGELGNWRVMRFSHVIANFALALWCGLLAGRWFRDLAPLRLIDRRLFEAIAPREKTYGWTIEPQIGAARLGAAICEVPASERPRLAGQQKVSGVTWGRTFTIGCRIVAAGFRARLRFRRAANREFDRPEKELVAEPQRGS
;
A
#
# COMPACT_ATOMS: atom_id res chain seq x y z
N MET A 1 27.28 -33.37 2.90
CA MET A 1 25.97 -33.28 2.21
C MET A 1 25.54 -31.85 2.32
N ASP A 2 25.82 -31.07 1.29
CA ASP A 2 25.56 -29.65 1.22
C ASP A 2 24.06 -29.45 0.90
N ASN A 3 23.28 -29.11 1.93
CA ASN A 3 21.84 -28.90 1.81
C ASN A 3 21.57 -27.43 1.49
N SER A 4 22.19 -26.95 0.39
CA SER A 4 21.91 -25.61 -0.14
C SER A 4 20.55 -25.61 -0.82
N TYR A 5 19.48 -25.37 -0.05
CA TYR A 5 18.24 -24.86 -0.62
C TYR A 5 18.59 -23.60 -1.41
N PRO A 6 18.11 -23.45 -2.65
CA PRO A 6 18.31 -22.19 -3.37
C PRO A 6 17.74 -21.06 -2.51
N PRO A 7 18.41 -19.91 -2.42
CA PRO A 7 17.90 -18.78 -1.62
C PRO A 7 16.47 -18.49 -2.04
N THR A 8 15.55 -18.52 -1.08
CA THR A 8 14.14 -18.26 -1.31
C THR A 8 14.03 -16.84 -1.87
N ARG A 9 13.60 -16.73 -3.13
CA ARG A 9 13.46 -15.42 -3.78
C ARG A 9 12.32 -14.65 -3.14
N PRO A 10 12.46 -13.32 -2.88
CA PRO A 10 11.38 -12.52 -2.35
C PRO A 10 10.15 -12.59 -3.27
N GLN A 11 8.99 -12.77 -2.67
CA GLN A 11 7.71 -12.91 -3.38
C GLN A 11 6.87 -11.63 -3.29
N PHE A 12 7.09 -10.84 -2.25
CA PHE A 12 6.35 -9.63 -1.94
C PHE A 12 7.28 -8.43 -1.85
N ALA A 13 6.84 -7.29 -2.35
CA ALA A 13 7.54 -6.03 -2.14
C ALA A 13 6.74 -5.12 -1.21
N ILE A 14 7.37 -4.71 -0.11
CA ILE A 14 6.82 -3.69 0.79
C ILE A 14 7.31 -2.34 0.29
N ILE A 15 6.37 -1.50 -0.11
CA ILE A 15 6.59 -0.19 -0.73
C ILE A 15 6.28 0.89 0.30
N ILE A 16 7.29 1.66 0.67
CA ILE A 16 7.20 2.71 1.67
C ILE A 16 7.49 4.07 1.04
N PRO A 17 6.47 4.86 0.69
CA PRO A 17 6.70 6.25 0.29
C PRO A 17 7.10 7.09 1.50
N ALA A 18 8.16 7.87 1.38
CA ALA A 18 8.70 8.69 2.45
C ALA A 18 9.05 10.09 1.95
N CYS A 19 8.69 11.12 2.72
CA CYS A 19 9.06 12.52 2.45
C CYS A 19 9.39 13.22 3.76
N ASP A 20 10.67 13.59 3.94
CA ASP A 20 11.18 14.18 5.20
C ASP A 20 10.82 13.33 6.44
N GLU A 21 11.17 12.04 6.44
CA GLU A 21 10.87 11.07 7.50
C GLU A 21 12.15 10.50 8.15
N GLU A 22 13.28 11.23 8.14
CA GLU A 22 14.56 10.76 8.72
C GLU A 22 14.43 10.32 10.18
N ALA A 23 13.56 11.00 10.95
CA ALA A 23 13.34 10.72 12.35
C ALA A 23 12.50 9.43 12.62
N CYS A 24 11.84 8.89 11.60
CA CYS A 24 10.92 7.76 11.73
C CYS A 24 11.36 6.52 10.95
N ILE A 25 11.90 6.73 9.74
CA ILE A 25 12.06 5.65 8.76
C ILE A 25 12.97 4.52 9.26
N GLY A 26 14.04 4.83 9.99
CA GLY A 26 14.93 3.82 10.55
C GLY A 26 14.19 2.85 11.47
N ARG A 27 13.43 3.39 12.43
CA ARG A 27 12.64 2.58 13.35
C ARG A 27 11.53 1.79 12.66
N VAL A 28 10.87 2.37 11.65
CA VAL A 28 9.87 1.65 10.84
C VAL A 28 10.50 0.43 10.17
N LEU A 29 11.69 0.58 9.61
CA LEU A 29 12.42 -0.52 8.97
C LEU A 29 12.88 -1.58 9.95
N GLU A 30 13.36 -1.19 11.14
CA GLU A 30 13.74 -2.12 12.22
C GLU A 30 12.53 -2.95 12.69
N GLU A 31 11.40 -2.30 12.99
CA GLU A 31 10.17 -2.98 13.41
C GLU A 31 9.64 -3.90 12.30
N LEU A 32 9.74 -3.50 11.05
CA LEU A 32 9.33 -4.30 9.91
C LEU A 32 10.20 -5.55 9.75
N CYS A 33 11.53 -5.39 9.76
CA CYS A 33 12.47 -6.53 9.67
C CYS A 33 12.30 -7.52 10.83
N ALA A 34 11.89 -7.05 12.02
CA ALA A 34 11.60 -7.92 13.15
C ALA A 34 10.28 -8.69 13.02
N THR A 35 9.39 -8.28 12.12
CA THR A 35 8.03 -8.84 11.99
C THR A 35 7.81 -9.69 10.76
N VAL A 36 8.53 -9.40 9.67
CA VAL A 36 8.36 -10.11 8.39
C VAL A 36 9.53 -11.06 8.13
N ASP A 37 9.24 -12.13 7.41
CA ASP A 37 10.25 -13.08 6.93
C ASP A 37 11.03 -12.43 5.77
N THR A 38 12.26 -12.01 6.04
CA THR A 38 13.12 -11.30 5.07
C THR A 38 13.41 -12.11 3.80
N ASP A 39 13.27 -13.43 3.84
CA ASP A 39 13.44 -14.28 2.67
C ASP A 39 12.26 -14.18 1.68
N LYS A 40 11.09 -13.80 2.18
CA LYS A 40 9.87 -13.65 1.37
C LYS A 40 9.58 -12.22 0.95
N PHE A 41 10.18 -11.25 1.64
CA PHE A 41 9.88 -9.84 1.45
C PHE A 41 11.11 -9.04 1.06
N VAL A 42 10.94 -8.13 0.12
CA VAL A 42 11.86 -7.03 -0.13
C VAL A 42 11.23 -5.72 0.31
N VAL A 43 12.00 -4.84 0.93
CA VAL A 43 11.54 -3.53 1.35
C VAL A 43 12.14 -2.47 0.43
N ALA A 44 11.29 -1.65 -0.17
CA ALA A 44 11.68 -0.55 -1.04
C ALA A 44 11.08 0.77 -0.55
N VAL A 45 11.94 1.75 -0.30
CA VAL A 45 11.57 3.10 0.14
C VAL A 45 11.63 4.04 -1.05
N GLY A 46 10.49 4.67 -1.37
CA GLY A 46 10.40 5.69 -2.40
C GLY A 46 10.46 7.10 -1.78
N VAL A 47 11.64 7.70 -1.80
CA VAL A 47 11.88 9.04 -1.25
C VAL A 47 11.43 10.09 -2.26
N ASN A 48 10.41 10.87 -1.92
CA ASN A 48 9.73 11.76 -2.85
C ASN A 48 9.84 13.23 -2.41
N GLY A 49 10.86 13.91 -2.90
CA GLY A 49 11.11 15.33 -2.65
C GLY A 49 11.50 15.63 -1.19
N SER A 50 12.22 14.72 -0.53
CA SER A 50 12.81 14.96 0.79
C SER A 50 13.96 15.96 0.72
N SER A 51 14.09 16.72 1.80
CA SER A 51 15.20 17.66 2.01
C SER A 51 16.13 17.26 3.17
N ASP A 52 15.78 16.16 3.85
CA ASP A 52 16.50 15.59 5.00
C ASP A 52 17.26 14.30 4.61
N LYS A 53 17.76 13.58 5.61
CA LYS A 53 18.55 12.35 5.43
C LYS A 53 17.69 11.08 5.30
N THR A 54 16.41 11.19 4.95
CA THR A 54 15.49 10.03 4.81
C THR A 54 16.10 8.92 3.96
N ALA A 55 16.69 9.26 2.81
CA ALA A 55 17.27 8.27 1.89
C ALA A 55 18.52 7.58 2.48
N GLU A 56 19.38 8.34 3.15
CA GLU A 56 20.60 7.81 3.79
C GLU A 56 20.22 6.83 4.91
N VAL A 57 19.28 7.23 5.78
CA VAL A 57 18.79 6.41 6.88
C VAL A 57 18.16 5.12 6.37
N ALA A 58 17.32 5.20 5.33
CA ALA A 58 16.67 4.02 4.75
C ALA A 58 17.69 3.02 4.17
N ARG A 59 18.74 3.50 3.46
CA ARG A 59 19.82 2.63 2.95
C ARG A 59 20.62 1.98 4.07
N ALA A 60 20.92 2.74 5.13
CA ALA A 60 21.65 2.21 6.28
C ALA A 60 20.92 1.05 6.99
N HIS A 61 19.57 1.01 6.88
CA HIS A 61 18.73 -0.07 7.40
C HIS A 61 18.42 -1.17 6.35
N GLY A 62 19.17 -1.21 5.23
CA GLY A 62 19.10 -2.29 4.25
C GLY A 62 17.93 -2.22 3.26
N ALA A 63 17.17 -1.14 3.22
CA ALA A 63 16.10 -0.98 2.24
C ALA A 63 16.65 -0.63 0.86
N LEU A 64 15.98 -1.07 -0.20
CA LEU A 64 16.15 -0.54 -1.54
C LEU A 64 15.59 0.90 -1.56
N VAL A 65 16.33 1.86 -2.11
CA VAL A 65 15.91 3.26 -2.08
C VAL A 65 15.87 3.86 -3.48
N ALA A 66 14.68 4.28 -3.87
CA ALA A 66 14.45 5.09 -5.07
C ALA A 66 14.21 6.55 -4.67
N GLU A 67 14.87 7.50 -5.33
CA GLU A 67 14.70 8.92 -5.09
C GLU A 67 14.03 9.60 -6.28
N THR A 68 13.09 10.50 -5.99
CA THR A 68 12.47 11.36 -6.99
C THR A 68 12.30 12.78 -6.43
N VAL A 69 12.52 13.78 -7.27
CA VAL A 69 12.31 15.18 -6.89
C VAL A 69 10.84 15.57 -6.81
N GLN A 70 9.97 14.75 -7.39
CA GLN A 70 8.53 15.01 -7.45
C GLN A 70 7.87 14.67 -6.12
N ARG A 71 7.25 15.67 -5.49
CA ARG A 71 6.45 15.48 -4.26
C ARG A 71 5.12 14.81 -4.57
N GLY A 72 4.77 13.80 -3.78
CA GLY A 72 3.48 13.10 -3.84
C GLY A 72 3.61 11.63 -3.47
N TYR A 73 2.67 11.17 -2.68
CA TYR A 73 2.62 9.79 -2.18
C TYR A 73 2.78 8.75 -3.32
N GLY A 74 2.05 8.95 -4.42
CA GLY A 74 2.10 8.05 -5.56
C GLY A 74 3.39 8.13 -6.36
N HIS A 75 4.10 9.26 -6.35
CA HIS A 75 5.43 9.35 -6.96
C HIS A 75 6.43 8.49 -6.18
N GLY A 76 6.43 8.56 -4.84
CA GLY A 76 7.24 7.68 -4.01
C GLY A 76 6.91 6.21 -4.23
N CYS A 77 5.62 5.85 -4.20
CA CYS A 77 5.21 4.46 -4.45
C CYS A 77 5.68 3.97 -5.82
N GLN A 78 5.48 4.76 -6.88
CA GLN A 78 5.85 4.34 -8.23
C GLN A 78 7.36 4.20 -8.39
N SER A 79 8.15 5.14 -7.89
CA SER A 79 9.61 5.06 -7.99
C SER A 79 10.18 3.82 -7.29
N ALA A 80 9.63 3.46 -6.13
CA ALA A 80 10.02 2.22 -5.43
C ALA A 80 9.61 0.96 -6.19
N ILE A 81 8.41 0.93 -6.77
CA ILE A 81 7.94 -0.20 -7.61
C ILE A 81 8.83 -0.34 -8.84
N ASP A 82 9.13 0.76 -9.54
CA ASP A 82 9.96 0.76 -10.74
C ASP A 82 11.37 0.26 -10.44
N LEU A 83 11.95 0.66 -9.29
CA LEU A 83 13.24 0.15 -8.82
C LEU A 83 13.20 -1.37 -8.60
N VAL A 84 12.20 -1.87 -7.85
CA VAL A 84 12.04 -3.31 -7.60
C VAL A 84 11.88 -4.08 -8.90
N ALA A 85 11.04 -3.58 -9.82
CA ALA A 85 10.80 -4.23 -11.12
C ALA A 85 12.03 -4.23 -12.04
N GLY A 86 12.93 -3.25 -11.87
CA GLY A 86 14.17 -3.15 -12.65
C GLY A 86 15.29 -4.09 -12.20
N ILE A 87 15.28 -4.53 -10.94
CA ILE A 87 16.41 -5.28 -10.35
C ILE A 87 16.03 -6.67 -9.82
N LEU A 88 14.76 -6.96 -9.63
CA LEU A 88 14.28 -8.22 -9.07
C LEU A 88 13.28 -8.91 -10.01
N PRO A 89 13.11 -10.22 -9.90
CA PRO A 89 12.05 -10.94 -10.59
C PRO A 89 10.67 -10.36 -10.25
N PRO A 90 9.65 -10.59 -11.09
CA PRO A 90 8.29 -10.13 -10.83
C PRO A 90 7.77 -10.58 -9.47
N MET A 91 7.34 -9.63 -8.65
CA MET A 91 6.70 -9.90 -7.35
C MET A 91 5.30 -10.49 -7.54
N ARG A 92 4.80 -11.23 -6.56
CA ARG A 92 3.41 -11.68 -6.53
C ARG A 92 2.46 -10.53 -6.21
N ALA A 93 2.83 -9.70 -5.22
CA ALA A 93 2.04 -8.55 -4.81
C ALA A 93 2.90 -7.43 -4.25
N TYR A 94 2.33 -6.23 -4.22
CA TYR A 94 2.87 -5.03 -3.57
C TYR A 94 2.11 -4.74 -2.29
N ILE A 95 2.83 -4.43 -1.21
CA ILE A 95 2.27 -4.03 0.08
C ILE A 95 2.67 -2.59 0.33
N PHE A 96 1.71 -1.71 0.53
CA PHE A 96 1.97 -0.29 0.81
C PHE A 96 1.89 -0.05 2.31
N LEU A 97 2.93 0.55 2.87
CA LEU A 97 3.06 0.91 4.27
C LEU A 97 3.52 2.37 4.38
N ALA A 98 2.95 3.13 5.32
CA ALA A 98 3.38 4.51 5.54
C ALA A 98 4.73 4.59 6.27
N GLY A 99 5.63 5.49 5.83
CA GLY A 99 6.97 5.66 6.42
C GLY A 99 7.00 6.41 7.75
N ASP A 100 5.84 6.84 8.28
CA ASP A 100 5.70 7.61 9.52
C ASP A 100 5.48 6.77 10.79
N GLY A 101 5.38 5.45 10.62
CA GLY A 101 5.17 4.50 11.71
C GLY A 101 3.75 4.45 12.26
N ALA A 102 2.78 5.11 11.62
CA ALA A 102 1.39 5.07 12.06
C ALA A 102 0.72 3.71 11.83
N SER A 103 1.13 2.98 10.79
CA SER A 103 0.66 1.61 10.55
C SER A 103 1.51 0.60 11.32
N ASP A 104 0.86 -0.41 11.89
CA ASP A 104 1.56 -1.49 12.60
C ASP A 104 2.13 -2.52 11.60
N PRO A 105 3.46 -2.77 11.58
CA PRO A 105 4.06 -3.78 10.71
C PRO A 105 3.52 -5.20 10.93
N TYR A 106 3.03 -5.53 12.13
CA TYR A 106 2.41 -6.84 12.42
C TYR A 106 1.17 -7.11 11.56
N ASP A 107 0.47 -6.08 11.11
CA ASP A 107 -0.71 -6.23 10.27
C ASP A 107 -0.37 -6.65 8.83
N VAL A 108 0.89 -6.56 8.41
CA VAL A 108 1.36 -7.09 7.11
C VAL A 108 1.03 -8.58 6.98
N ARG A 109 1.18 -9.35 8.07
CA ARG A 109 0.84 -10.78 8.07
C ARG A 109 -0.64 -11.01 7.74
N ARG A 110 -1.55 -10.23 8.33
CA ARG A 110 -3.00 -10.34 8.06
C ARG A 110 -3.34 -10.07 6.59
N LEU A 111 -2.63 -9.12 5.97
CA LEU A 111 -2.81 -8.84 4.54
C LEU A 111 -2.35 -10.03 3.68
N VAL A 112 -1.21 -10.62 4.00
CA VAL A 112 -0.67 -11.77 3.27
C VAL A 112 -1.56 -12.99 3.46
N ASP A 113 -2.03 -13.27 4.68
CA ASP A 113 -2.93 -14.39 4.97
C ASP A 113 -4.23 -14.29 4.14
N ALA A 114 -4.81 -13.11 4.03
CA ALA A 114 -5.98 -12.88 3.17
C ALA A 114 -5.63 -13.04 1.67
N TYR A 115 -4.46 -12.57 1.24
CA TYR A 115 -3.99 -12.77 -0.12
C TYR A 115 -3.81 -14.25 -0.47
N GLU A 116 -3.26 -15.05 0.45
CA GLU A 116 -3.12 -16.50 0.26
C GLU A 116 -4.48 -17.23 0.21
N GLN A 117 -5.52 -16.66 0.82
CA GLN A 117 -6.91 -17.15 0.69
C GLN A 117 -7.55 -16.83 -0.67
N GLY A 118 -6.87 -16.09 -1.55
CA GLY A 118 -7.34 -15.79 -2.91
C GLY A 118 -7.79 -14.34 -3.14
N TYR A 119 -7.78 -13.48 -2.12
CA TYR A 119 -8.07 -12.07 -2.33
C TYR A 119 -6.94 -11.38 -3.08
N THR A 120 -7.28 -10.57 -4.09
CA THR A 120 -6.30 -9.88 -4.93
C THR A 120 -6.08 -8.42 -4.53
N PHE A 121 -6.96 -7.88 -3.68
CA PHE A 121 -6.80 -6.55 -3.08
C PHE A 121 -7.24 -6.60 -1.62
N VAL A 122 -6.29 -6.42 -0.70
CA VAL A 122 -6.54 -6.47 0.74
C VAL A 122 -6.27 -5.10 1.35
N LEU A 123 -7.22 -4.59 2.13
CA LEU A 123 -7.19 -3.29 2.79
C LEU A 123 -7.12 -3.48 4.30
N GLY A 124 -6.19 -2.80 4.97
CA GLY A 124 -6.11 -2.75 6.43
C GLY A 124 -7.08 -1.73 6.99
N ALA A 125 -8.30 -2.13 7.34
CA ALA A 125 -9.34 -1.22 7.82
C ALA A 125 -9.12 -0.84 9.30
N ARG A 126 -8.80 0.43 9.55
CA ARG A 126 -8.55 1.00 10.89
C ARG A 126 -9.83 1.21 11.69
N THR A 127 -10.94 1.43 11.01
CA THR A 127 -12.24 1.75 11.63
C THR A 127 -12.87 0.54 12.34
N GLY A 128 -12.37 -0.68 12.09
CA GLY A 128 -12.83 -1.91 12.73
C GLY A 128 -12.28 -2.15 14.14
N GLU A 129 -11.25 -1.41 14.56
CA GLU A 129 -10.57 -1.57 15.85
C GLU A 129 -10.94 -0.41 16.78
N LEU A 130 -11.65 -0.68 17.89
CA LEU A 130 -12.06 0.35 18.86
C LEU A 130 -10.86 1.08 19.48
N GLY A 131 -9.71 0.44 19.61
CA GLY A 131 -8.47 1.03 20.13
C GLY A 131 -7.99 2.21 19.26
N ASN A 132 -8.19 2.15 17.96
CA ASN A 132 -7.76 3.19 17.02
C ASN A 132 -8.50 4.53 17.21
N TRP A 133 -9.74 4.49 17.73
CA TRP A 133 -10.55 5.69 17.97
C TRP A 133 -9.95 6.62 19.03
N ARG A 134 -9.05 6.11 19.87
CA ARG A 134 -8.30 6.91 20.86
C ARG A 134 -7.12 7.65 20.24
N VAL A 135 -6.58 7.13 19.14
CA VAL A 135 -5.41 7.69 18.45
C VAL A 135 -5.82 8.61 17.31
N MET A 136 -6.86 8.24 16.57
CA MET A 136 -7.36 9.02 15.45
C MET A 136 -8.17 10.23 15.93
N ARG A 137 -7.90 11.40 15.37
CA ARG A 137 -8.74 12.59 15.62
C ARG A 137 -10.14 12.35 15.07
N PHE A 138 -11.16 12.65 15.83
CA PHE A 138 -12.57 12.47 15.45
C PHE A 138 -12.92 13.07 14.08
N SER A 139 -12.39 14.28 13.77
CA SER A 139 -12.55 14.91 12.45
C SER A 139 -11.96 14.09 11.30
N HIS A 140 -10.84 13.39 11.53
CA HIS A 140 -10.24 12.53 10.52
C HIS A 140 -11.05 11.25 10.30
N VAL A 141 -11.64 10.71 11.36
CA VAL A 141 -12.55 9.55 11.27
C VAL A 141 -13.76 9.89 10.42
N ILE A 142 -14.41 11.05 10.67
CA ILE A 142 -15.57 11.50 9.88
C ILE A 142 -15.17 11.73 8.41
N ALA A 143 -14.06 12.43 8.17
CA ALA A 143 -13.59 12.71 6.81
C ALA A 143 -13.26 11.42 6.06
N ASN A 144 -12.58 10.47 6.73
CA ASN A 144 -12.27 9.17 6.16
C ASN A 144 -13.54 8.37 5.82
N PHE A 145 -14.53 8.36 6.74
CA PHE A 145 -15.81 7.70 6.50
C PHE A 145 -16.56 8.31 5.31
N ALA A 146 -16.63 9.63 5.22
CA ALA A 146 -17.28 10.34 4.10
C ALA A 146 -16.58 10.03 2.76
N LEU A 147 -15.23 9.99 2.74
CA LEU A 147 -14.46 9.64 1.56
C LEU A 147 -14.57 8.16 1.21
N ALA A 148 -14.62 7.26 2.19
CA ALA A 148 -14.82 5.83 1.97
C ALA A 148 -16.21 5.56 1.37
N LEU A 149 -17.25 6.21 1.90
CA LEU A 149 -18.62 6.17 1.34
C LEU A 149 -18.64 6.69 -0.10
N TRP A 150 -18.04 7.83 -0.35
CA TRP A 150 -17.91 8.42 -1.67
C TRP A 150 -17.19 7.47 -2.65
N CYS A 151 -16.05 6.93 -2.24
CA CYS A 151 -15.31 5.94 -3.00
C CYS A 151 -16.18 4.71 -3.31
N GLY A 152 -16.92 4.23 -2.32
CA GLY A 152 -17.85 3.10 -2.46
C GLY A 152 -18.97 3.34 -3.47
N LEU A 153 -19.58 4.52 -3.48
CA LEU A 153 -20.59 4.91 -4.46
C LEU A 153 -20.03 4.92 -5.89
N LEU A 154 -18.80 5.38 -6.07
CA LEU A 154 -18.14 5.38 -7.37
C LEU A 154 -17.71 3.98 -7.82
N ALA A 155 -17.25 3.16 -6.88
CA ALA A 155 -16.80 1.79 -7.10
C ALA A 155 -17.96 0.81 -7.34
N GLY A 156 -19.14 1.07 -6.79
CA GLY A 156 -20.25 0.13 -6.71
C GLY A 156 -20.08 -0.92 -5.62
N ARG A 157 -19.26 -0.63 -4.59
CA ARG A 157 -18.95 -1.50 -3.48
C ARG A 157 -18.75 -0.68 -2.22
N TRP A 158 -19.26 -1.14 -1.08
CA TRP A 158 -19.02 -0.50 0.21
C TRP A 158 -17.56 -0.70 0.67
N PHE A 159 -16.95 0.38 1.19
CA PHE A 159 -15.66 0.37 1.87
C PHE A 159 -15.77 1.00 3.25
N ARG A 160 -15.07 0.43 4.22
CA ARG A 160 -15.02 0.94 5.60
C ARG A 160 -13.95 2.02 5.79
N ASP A 161 -12.86 1.94 5.00
CA ASP A 161 -11.70 2.80 5.17
C ASP A 161 -11.01 3.09 3.81
N LEU A 162 -10.33 4.22 3.72
CA LEU A 162 -9.33 4.51 2.68
C LEU A 162 -7.93 4.19 3.23
N ALA A 163 -7.74 2.94 3.60
CA ALA A 163 -6.58 2.46 4.33
C ALA A 163 -5.24 2.78 3.64
N PRO A 164 -4.24 3.35 4.34
CA PRO A 164 -2.89 3.48 3.80
C PRO A 164 -2.19 2.13 3.70
N LEU A 165 -2.39 1.25 4.68
CA LEU A 165 -1.89 -0.12 4.67
C LEU A 165 -2.76 -0.98 3.75
N ARG A 166 -2.18 -1.53 2.70
CA ARG A 166 -2.88 -2.35 1.71
C ARG A 166 -1.96 -3.28 0.97
N LEU A 167 -2.49 -4.42 0.51
CA LEU A 167 -1.84 -5.33 -0.41
C LEU A 167 -2.60 -5.36 -1.72
N ILE A 168 -1.89 -5.34 -2.84
CA ILE A 168 -2.46 -5.47 -4.16
C ILE A 168 -1.67 -6.49 -4.99
N ASP A 169 -2.36 -7.43 -5.61
CA ASP A 169 -1.77 -8.34 -6.58
C ASP A 169 -1.08 -7.57 -7.71
N ARG A 170 0.11 -8.01 -8.14
CA ARG A 170 0.88 -7.32 -9.18
C ARG A 170 0.10 -7.18 -10.48
N ARG A 171 -0.56 -8.25 -10.95
CA ARG A 171 -1.31 -8.22 -12.21
C ARG A 171 -2.51 -7.27 -12.12
N LEU A 172 -3.17 -7.23 -10.97
CA LEU A 172 -4.24 -6.26 -10.70
C LEU A 172 -3.70 -4.84 -10.69
N PHE A 173 -2.55 -4.59 -10.05
CA PHE A 173 -1.90 -3.28 -10.05
C PHE A 173 -1.54 -2.82 -11.47
N GLU A 174 -0.97 -3.71 -12.27
CA GLU A 174 -0.64 -3.46 -13.68
C GLU A 174 -1.92 -3.19 -14.52
N ALA A 175 -2.99 -3.94 -14.31
CA ALA A 175 -4.27 -3.73 -14.98
C ALA A 175 -4.92 -2.38 -14.62
N ILE A 176 -4.80 -1.97 -13.35
CA ILE A 176 -5.26 -0.66 -12.89
C ILE A 176 -4.36 0.44 -13.46
N ALA A 177 -3.04 0.23 -13.51
CA ALA A 177 -2.03 1.20 -13.95
C ALA A 177 -2.31 2.61 -13.39
N PRO A 178 -2.14 2.88 -12.07
CA PRO A 178 -2.56 4.11 -11.43
C PRO A 178 -1.91 5.36 -12.04
N ARG A 179 -2.72 6.35 -12.42
CA ARG A 179 -2.27 7.60 -13.05
C ARG A 179 -2.12 8.75 -12.06
N GLU A 180 -2.95 8.73 -11.02
CA GLU A 180 -2.88 9.72 -9.95
C GLU A 180 -1.60 9.50 -9.14
N LYS A 181 -0.78 10.53 -8.99
CA LYS A 181 0.50 10.42 -8.26
C LYS A 181 0.54 11.23 -6.97
N THR A 182 -0.57 11.88 -6.62
CA THR A 182 -0.69 12.72 -5.42
C THR A 182 -1.84 12.23 -4.52
N TYR A 183 -2.83 13.08 -4.28
CA TYR A 183 -3.93 12.80 -3.35
C TYR A 183 -4.93 11.73 -3.83
N GLY A 184 -5.00 11.44 -5.12
CA GLY A 184 -5.86 10.43 -5.69
C GLY A 184 -5.28 9.02 -5.72
N TRP A 185 -4.01 8.85 -5.35
CA TRP A 185 -3.32 7.55 -5.40
C TRP A 185 -4.05 6.44 -4.63
N THR A 186 -4.59 6.73 -3.46
CA THR A 186 -5.28 5.72 -2.64
C THR A 186 -6.66 5.36 -3.20
N ILE A 187 -7.36 6.31 -3.83
CA ILE A 187 -8.73 6.15 -4.33
C ILE A 187 -8.77 5.48 -5.68
N GLU A 188 -7.86 5.82 -6.59
CA GLU A 188 -7.87 5.28 -7.96
C GLU A 188 -7.72 3.75 -7.98
N PRO A 189 -6.74 3.11 -7.26
CA PRO A 189 -6.67 1.66 -7.19
C PRO A 189 -7.89 1.02 -6.53
N GLN A 190 -8.48 1.66 -5.53
CA GLN A 190 -9.63 1.12 -4.81
C GLN A 190 -10.87 1.08 -5.71
N ILE A 191 -11.14 2.14 -6.48
CA ILE A 191 -12.20 2.16 -7.49
C ILE A 191 -11.86 1.21 -8.64
N GLY A 192 -10.62 1.23 -9.13
CA GLY A 192 -10.17 0.39 -10.23
C GLY A 192 -10.33 -1.10 -9.91
N ALA A 193 -9.86 -1.54 -8.74
CA ALA A 193 -10.00 -2.92 -8.29
C ALA A 193 -11.46 -3.38 -8.25
N ALA A 194 -12.35 -2.59 -7.63
CA ALA A 194 -13.76 -2.92 -7.56
C ALA A 194 -14.43 -2.97 -8.94
N ARG A 195 -14.09 -2.02 -9.83
CA ARG A 195 -14.66 -1.95 -11.19
C ARG A 195 -14.13 -3.02 -12.14
N LEU A 196 -12.93 -3.56 -11.87
CA LEU A 196 -12.35 -4.70 -12.59
C LEU A 196 -12.82 -6.06 -12.01
N GLY A 197 -13.69 -6.09 -11.00
CA GLY A 197 -14.19 -7.33 -10.42
C GLY A 197 -13.17 -8.06 -9.55
N ALA A 198 -12.19 -7.35 -8.98
CA ALA A 198 -11.18 -7.94 -8.11
C ALA A 198 -11.80 -8.56 -6.84
N ALA A 199 -11.21 -9.66 -6.35
CA ALA A 199 -11.53 -10.22 -5.05
C ALA A 199 -10.94 -9.32 -3.95
N ILE A 200 -11.80 -8.51 -3.32
CA ILE A 200 -11.40 -7.50 -2.34
C ILE A 200 -11.78 -7.95 -0.93
N CYS A 201 -10.87 -7.77 0.03
CA CYS A 201 -11.10 -8.01 1.46
C CYS A 201 -10.65 -6.80 2.28
N GLU A 202 -11.31 -6.58 3.41
CA GLU A 202 -10.89 -5.63 4.45
C GLU A 202 -10.59 -6.41 5.72
N VAL A 203 -9.33 -6.33 6.19
CA VAL A 203 -8.87 -6.95 7.43
C VAL A 203 -8.69 -5.88 8.50
N PRO A 204 -8.87 -6.19 9.79
CA PRO A 204 -8.57 -5.25 10.86
C PRO A 204 -7.11 -4.80 10.81
N ALA A 205 -6.86 -3.50 10.99
CA ALA A 205 -5.53 -2.95 11.09
C ALA A 205 -5.42 -1.93 12.22
N SER A 206 -4.28 -1.91 12.88
CA SER A 206 -3.99 -1.03 13.99
C SER A 206 -3.45 0.31 13.49
N GLU A 207 -3.90 1.39 14.12
CA GLU A 207 -3.35 2.73 13.92
C GLU A 207 -2.60 3.14 15.18
N ARG A 208 -1.35 3.55 15.03
CA ARG A 208 -0.50 4.02 16.12
C ARG A 208 -0.26 5.52 16.00
N PRO A 209 0.11 6.21 17.08
CA PRO A 209 0.66 7.55 16.97
C PRO A 209 1.89 7.52 16.07
N ARG A 210 2.08 8.56 15.23
CA ARG A 210 3.32 8.72 14.46
C ARG A 210 4.53 8.66 15.41
N LEU A 211 5.60 8.01 14.96
CA LEU A 211 6.81 7.84 15.77
C LEU A 211 7.51 9.18 16.03
N ALA A 212 7.50 10.10 15.06
CA ALA A 212 8.05 11.46 15.19
C ALA A 212 7.51 12.39 14.09
N GLY A 213 7.91 13.66 14.13
CA GLY A 213 7.61 14.66 13.10
C GLY A 213 6.18 15.22 13.14
N GLN A 214 5.89 16.15 12.23
CA GLN A 214 4.58 16.79 12.11
C GLN A 214 3.79 16.19 10.95
N GLN A 215 2.47 16.15 11.10
CA GLN A 215 1.56 15.68 10.04
C GLN A 215 1.62 16.62 8.82
N LYS A 216 2.01 16.10 7.65
CA LYS A 216 2.29 16.90 6.46
C LYS A 216 1.09 17.04 5.50
N VAL A 217 0.10 16.16 5.61
CA VAL A 217 -0.98 16.04 4.62
C VAL A 217 -2.27 16.72 5.05
N SER A 218 -2.61 16.72 6.33
CA SER A 218 -3.87 17.30 6.84
C SER A 218 -3.63 18.26 8.00
N GLY A 219 -4.35 19.38 8.03
CA GLY A 219 -4.50 20.21 9.23
C GLY A 219 -3.73 21.52 9.28
N VAL A 220 -3.20 22.03 8.14
CA VAL A 220 -2.47 23.32 8.15
C VAL A 220 -3.41 24.53 7.99
N THR A 221 -4.42 24.48 7.11
CA THR A 221 -5.46 25.51 6.95
C THR A 221 -6.73 24.93 6.34
N TRP A 222 -7.89 25.52 6.65
CA TRP A 222 -9.19 25.12 6.10
C TRP A 222 -9.22 25.15 4.56
N GLY A 223 -8.65 26.20 3.92
CA GLY A 223 -8.60 26.32 2.46
C GLY A 223 -7.78 25.21 1.80
N ARG A 224 -6.65 24.81 2.41
CA ARG A 224 -5.80 23.73 1.91
C ARG A 224 -6.51 22.37 2.03
N THR A 225 -7.18 22.13 3.15
CA THR A 225 -7.98 20.92 3.36
C THR A 225 -9.11 20.80 2.34
N PHE A 226 -9.83 21.89 2.06
CA PHE A 226 -10.87 21.93 1.05
C PHE A 226 -10.32 21.63 -0.36
N THR A 227 -9.22 22.27 -0.74
CA THR A 227 -8.57 22.05 -2.05
C THR A 227 -8.13 20.58 -2.22
N ILE A 228 -7.57 19.97 -1.17
CA ILE A 228 -7.20 18.56 -1.17
C ILE A 228 -8.43 17.69 -1.35
N GLY A 229 -9.49 17.96 -0.60
CA GLY A 229 -10.78 17.27 -0.72
C GLY A 229 -11.34 17.30 -2.15
N CYS A 230 -11.35 18.49 -2.79
CA CYS A 230 -11.78 18.63 -4.19
C CYS A 230 -10.93 17.82 -5.16
N ARG A 231 -9.60 17.77 -4.96
CA ARG A 231 -8.69 16.95 -5.79
C ARG A 231 -8.96 15.47 -5.63
N ILE A 232 -9.20 15.01 -4.41
CA ILE A 232 -9.56 13.61 -4.11
C ILE A 232 -10.88 13.24 -4.81
N VAL A 233 -11.90 14.08 -4.69
CA VAL A 233 -13.20 13.88 -5.34
C VAL A 233 -13.06 13.84 -6.86
N ALA A 234 -12.32 14.78 -7.44
CA ALA A 234 -12.07 14.80 -8.88
C ALA A 234 -11.30 13.54 -9.35
N ALA A 235 -10.32 13.06 -8.58
CA ALA A 235 -9.60 11.83 -8.87
C ALA A 235 -10.55 10.61 -8.88
N GLY A 236 -11.46 10.53 -7.93
CA GLY A 236 -12.48 9.48 -7.89
C GLY A 236 -13.38 9.46 -9.13
N PHE A 237 -13.86 10.62 -9.58
CA PHE A 237 -14.64 10.71 -10.82
C PHE A 237 -13.83 10.28 -12.05
N ARG A 238 -12.57 10.73 -12.17
CA ARG A 238 -11.68 10.31 -13.27
C ARG A 238 -11.48 8.79 -13.27
N ALA A 239 -11.25 8.20 -12.10
CA ALA A 239 -11.13 6.75 -11.94
C ALA A 239 -12.42 6.03 -12.39
N ARG A 240 -13.60 6.48 -11.91
CA ARG A 240 -14.88 5.91 -12.31
C ARG A 240 -15.10 5.95 -13.82
N LEU A 241 -14.80 7.09 -14.47
CA LEU A 241 -14.95 7.24 -15.93
C LEU A 241 -13.99 6.31 -16.69
N ARG A 242 -12.75 6.19 -16.21
CA ARG A 242 -11.73 5.33 -16.80
C ARG A 242 -12.13 3.85 -16.76
N PHE A 243 -12.66 3.38 -15.66
CA PHE A 243 -13.06 1.98 -15.46
C PHE A 243 -14.55 1.72 -15.74
N ARG A 244 -15.26 2.67 -16.39
CA ARG A 244 -16.69 2.52 -16.69
C ARG A 244 -17.01 1.31 -17.56
N ARG A 245 -16.14 0.97 -18.52
CA ARG A 245 -16.31 -0.14 -19.48
C ARG A 245 -15.78 -1.48 -18.99
N ALA A 246 -15.07 -1.49 -17.85
CA ALA A 246 -14.43 -2.70 -17.32
C ALA A 246 -15.38 -3.54 -16.42
N ALA A 247 -16.52 -3.01 -16.04
CA ALA A 247 -17.46 -3.58 -15.06
C ALA A 247 -18.02 -4.99 -15.39
N ASN A 248 -17.71 -5.55 -16.57
CA ASN A 248 -18.17 -6.87 -16.99
C ASN A 248 -17.03 -7.90 -17.17
N ARG A 249 -15.82 -7.58 -16.73
CA ARG A 249 -14.70 -8.53 -16.76
C ARG A 249 -14.35 -8.86 -15.30
N GLU A 250 -14.59 -10.09 -14.92
CA GLU A 250 -14.07 -10.63 -13.67
C GLU A 250 -12.55 -10.70 -13.78
N PHE A 251 -11.85 -10.05 -12.82
CA PHE A 251 -10.42 -10.17 -12.72
C PHE A 251 -10.12 -11.52 -12.07
N ASP A 252 -9.96 -12.55 -12.94
CA ASP A 252 -9.65 -13.89 -12.49
C ASP A 252 -8.16 -13.98 -12.12
N ARG A 253 -7.90 -14.47 -10.90
CA ARG A 253 -6.56 -14.89 -10.51
C ARG A 253 -6.33 -16.21 -11.22
N PRO A 254 -5.36 -16.35 -12.16
CA PRO A 254 -5.08 -17.65 -12.72
C PRO A 254 -4.85 -18.62 -11.58
N GLU A 255 -5.51 -19.78 -11.70
CA GLU A 255 -5.37 -20.89 -10.77
C GLU A 255 -3.92 -21.02 -10.29
N LYS A 256 -3.76 -21.26 -8.99
CA LYS A 256 -2.47 -21.46 -8.34
C LYS A 256 -1.55 -22.17 -9.34
N GLU A 257 -0.46 -21.54 -9.76
CA GLU A 257 0.69 -22.32 -10.20
C GLU A 257 1.03 -23.22 -9.01
N LEU A 258 0.43 -24.39 -9.03
CA LEU A 258 0.80 -25.51 -8.20
C LEU A 258 2.33 -25.62 -8.33
N VAL A 259 3.01 -25.32 -7.26
CA VAL A 259 4.38 -25.81 -7.07
C VAL A 259 4.29 -27.28 -7.42
N ALA A 260 4.84 -27.64 -8.57
CA ALA A 260 4.91 -29.02 -9.00
C ALA A 260 5.58 -29.77 -7.87
N GLU A 261 4.83 -30.61 -7.16
CA GLU A 261 5.41 -31.58 -6.24
C GLU A 261 6.43 -32.39 -7.03
N PRO A 262 7.68 -32.53 -6.56
CA PRO A 262 8.60 -33.44 -7.18
C PRO A 262 7.97 -34.84 -7.12
N GLN A 263 7.67 -35.39 -8.30
CA GLN A 263 7.19 -36.76 -8.42
C GLN A 263 8.16 -37.65 -7.63
N ARG A 264 7.65 -38.25 -6.56
CA ARG A 264 8.34 -39.34 -5.88
C ARG A 264 8.43 -40.50 -6.89
N GLY A 265 9.62 -40.64 -7.48
CA GLY A 265 9.97 -41.83 -8.27
C GLY A 265 9.80 -43.08 -7.43
N SER A 266 9.07 -43.99 -7.98
CA SER A 266 8.93 -45.37 -7.54
C SER A 266 10.27 -46.13 -7.59
#